data_23e213f06adbd2dbff5309149b747ece
#
_entry.id   23e213f06adbd2dbff5309149b747ece
#
_cell.length_a   1.000
_cell.length_b   1.000
_cell.length_c   1.000
_cell.angle_alpha   90.00
_cell.angle_beta   90.00
_cell.angle_gamma   90.00
#
_symmetry.space_group_name_H-M   'P 1'
#
loop_
_entity.id
_entity.type
_entity.pdbx_description
1 polymer ?
#
loop_
_entity_poly.entity_id
_entity_poly.type
_entity_poly.pdbx_seq_one_letter_code
_entity_poly.pdbx_strand_id
1 'polypeptide(L)'
;MGNVFRRSSGRAWRLRQRSMELWPQWVEGLNHPDTPLQLDSPLIQMASSPAEQERMQSLANHRRELGLESFSAASTESHHMFNPIPWPNPGHGGLRSQNDGRIDPLALQRALRRSLKAKKVDLLPARVTTLLRAQHGNEDRWRLELDTGHKTHCDFVVICTALASALLLQPLGHEFPMEAVLGQVLDLQVSAPAKAWDHWPAVLVCNGVNLIRHGSDRLWLGATLEPGKEPSAEKSSIMRRLDGLAPNWLQQAKVVDQWHGLRARPCGQPAPLLEVLEPGLILASGHYRNGVLLTPATADWVGQQIMTTTTIPDS
;
A
#
# COMPACT_ATOMS: atom_id res chain seq x y z
N MET A 1 -3.69 6.17 0.94
CA MET A 1 -4.98 6.80 1.30
C MET A 1 -5.34 6.45 2.74
N GLY A 2 -4.79 7.19 3.69
CA GLY A 2 -5.04 7.05 5.12
C GLY A 2 -6.22 7.91 5.55
N ASN A 3 -6.01 9.22 5.57
CA ASN A 3 -7.00 10.20 6.03
C ASN A 3 -8.18 10.40 5.06
N VAL A 4 -7.98 10.18 3.75
CA VAL A 4 -9.07 10.23 2.73
C VAL A 4 -9.94 8.97 2.71
N PHE A 5 -9.75 8.04 3.63
CA PHE A 5 -10.57 6.82 3.72
C PHE A 5 -12.00 7.16 4.13
N ARG A 6 -12.99 6.61 3.40
CA ARG A 6 -14.42 7.01 3.52
C ARG A 6 -15.05 6.73 4.88
N ARG A 7 -14.63 5.63 5.57
CA ARG A 7 -15.19 5.27 6.88
C ARG A 7 -14.43 5.98 8.00
N SER A 8 -15.14 6.43 9.02
CA SER A 8 -14.60 7.09 10.22
C SER A 8 -14.59 6.19 11.46
N SER A 9 -14.87 4.89 11.29
CA SER A 9 -14.95 3.94 12.42
C SER A 9 -14.58 2.52 11.96
N GLY A 10 -14.48 1.62 12.91
CA GLY A 10 -14.18 0.22 12.71
C GLY A 10 -12.68 -0.08 12.58
N ARG A 11 -12.33 -1.38 12.49
CA ARG A 11 -10.94 -1.89 12.48
C ARG A 11 -10.11 -1.27 11.35
N ALA A 12 -10.66 -1.20 10.14
CA ALA A 12 -9.95 -0.68 8.98
C ALA A 12 -9.58 0.81 9.14
N TRP A 13 -10.39 1.59 9.81
CA TRP A 13 -10.08 2.98 10.14
C TRP A 13 -8.99 3.08 11.21
N ARG A 14 -9.14 2.37 12.33
CA ARG A 14 -8.13 2.37 13.41
C ARG A 14 -6.73 1.98 12.92
N LEU A 15 -6.61 0.95 12.05
CA LEU A 15 -5.34 0.56 11.46
C LEU A 15 -4.74 1.66 10.58
N ARG A 16 -5.57 2.39 9.83
CA ARG A 16 -5.09 3.52 9.03
C ARG A 16 -4.60 4.68 9.89
N GLN A 17 -5.38 5.07 10.89
CA GLN A 17 -4.97 6.11 11.83
C GLN A 17 -3.63 5.75 12.47
N ARG A 18 -3.53 4.56 13.03
CA ARG A 18 -2.28 4.08 13.65
C ARG A 18 -1.10 4.09 12.68
N SER A 19 -1.31 3.65 11.43
CA SER A 19 -0.26 3.71 10.42
C SER A 19 0.16 5.13 10.07
N MET A 20 -0.80 6.05 9.93
CA MET A 20 -0.50 7.45 9.61
C MET A 20 0.27 8.14 10.73
N GLU A 21 0.00 7.79 12.00
CA GLU A 21 0.77 8.25 13.16
C GLU A 21 2.22 7.71 13.17
N LEU A 22 2.40 6.45 12.76
CA LEU A 22 3.69 5.77 12.82
C LEU A 22 4.59 6.09 11.62
N TRP A 23 4.03 6.39 10.45
CA TRP A 23 4.82 6.58 9.22
C TRP A 23 5.92 7.63 9.34
N PRO A 24 5.70 8.83 9.93
CA PRO A 24 6.77 9.82 10.09
C PRO A 24 7.95 9.27 10.89
N GLN A 25 7.69 8.62 12.01
CA GLN A 25 8.71 8.02 12.87
C GLN A 25 9.48 6.89 12.16
N TRP A 26 8.76 6.06 11.37
CA TRP A 26 9.38 5.01 10.58
C TRP A 26 10.30 5.56 9.50
N VAL A 27 9.87 6.60 8.79
CA VAL A 27 10.70 7.24 7.77
C VAL A 27 11.94 7.87 8.40
N GLU A 28 11.80 8.59 9.52
CA GLU A 28 12.93 9.14 10.26
C GLU A 28 13.92 8.06 10.67
N GLY A 29 13.45 6.97 11.28
CA GLY A 29 14.29 5.86 11.74
C GLY A 29 14.93 5.02 10.62
N LEU A 30 14.33 5.00 9.43
CA LEU A 30 14.83 4.26 8.26
C LEU A 30 15.68 5.12 7.32
N ASN A 31 15.51 6.44 7.36
CA ASN A 31 16.22 7.36 6.48
C ASN A 31 17.74 7.33 6.73
N HIS A 32 18.52 7.36 5.66
CA HIS A 32 19.97 7.35 5.73
C HIS A 32 20.55 7.93 4.44
N PRO A 33 21.72 8.61 4.47
CA PRO A 33 22.36 9.16 3.27
C PRO A 33 22.50 8.15 2.12
N ASP A 34 22.85 6.89 2.41
CA ASP A 34 23.00 5.85 1.40
C ASP A 34 21.65 5.27 0.91
N THR A 35 20.59 5.43 1.67
CA THR A 35 19.24 4.95 1.36
C THR A 35 18.22 6.01 1.73
N PRO A 36 18.21 7.15 1.02
CA PRO A 36 17.30 8.25 1.34
C PRO A 36 15.86 7.81 1.21
N LEU A 37 15.05 8.18 2.19
CA LEU A 37 13.64 7.83 2.27
C LEU A 37 12.85 9.04 2.74
N GLN A 38 11.77 9.35 2.05
CA GLN A 38 10.87 10.45 2.41
C GLN A 38 9.42 10.11 2.10
N LEU A 39 8.51 10.83 2.77
CA LEU A 39 7.10 10.86 2.44
C LEU A 39 6.85 12.09 1.57
N ASP A 40 6.33 11.87 0.38
CA ASP A 40 5.91 12.95 -0.50
C ASP A 40 4.41 13.20 -0.34
N SER A 41 4.02 14.45 -0.20
CA SER A 41 2.62 14.93 -0.11
C SER A 41 2.47 16.21 -0.95
N PRO A 42 1.25 16.69 -1.22
CA PRO A 42 -0.05 16.18 -0.83
C PRO A 42 -0.59 15.11 -1.76
N LEU A 43 -1.68 14.47 -1.34
CA LEU A 43 -2.59 13.74 -2.21
C LEU A 43 -3.77 14.63 -2.58
N ILE A 44 -4.13 14.62 -3.88
CA ILE A 44 -5.33 15.27 -4.37
C ILE A 44 -6.23 14.21 -5.01
N GLN A 45 -7.51 14.22 -4.65
CA GLN A 45 -8.54 13.37 -5.25
C GLN A 45 -9.57 14.24 -5.93
N MET A 46 -9.76 14.02 -7.25
CA MET A 46 -10.78 14.71 -8.05
C MET A 46 -12.13 14.05 -7.86
N ALA A 47 -13.18 14.86 -7.73
CA ALA A 47 -14.55 14.37 -7.67
C ALA A 47 -15.06 14.07 -9.08
N SER A 48 -15.62 12.88 -9.27
CA SER A 48 -16.19 12.42 -10.57
C SER A 48 -17.63 12.85 -10.77
N SER A 49 -18.29 13.37 -9.72
CA SER A 49 -19.68 13.84 -9.75
C SER A 49 -19.95 14.87 -8.67
N PRO A 50 -21.06 15.65 -8.77
CA PRO A 50 -21.50 16.55 -7.70
C PRO A 50 -21.71 15.83 -6.37
N ALA A 51 -22.32 14.65 -6.38
CA ALA A 51 -22.56 13.84 -5.19
C ALA A 51 -21.24 13.36 -4.54
N GLU A 52 -20.21 13.12 -5.33
CA GLU A 52 -18.88 12.80 -4.78
C GLU A 52 -18.24 14.04 -4.18
N GLN A 53 -18.37 15.22 -4.79
CA GLN A 53 -17.89 16.47 -4.23
C GLN A 53 -18.53 16.80 -2.89
N GLU A 54 -19.83 16.64 -2.75
CA GLU A 54 -20.53 16.83 -1.48
C GLU A 54 -19.99 15.90 -0.37
N ARG A 55 -19.75 14.64 -0.72
CA ARG A 55 -19.14 13.67 0.20
C ARG A 55 -17.71 14.06 0.60
N MET A 56 -16.91 14.54 -0.35
CA MET A 56 -15.55 15.01 -0.09
C MET A 56 -15.56 16.25 0.80
N GLN A 57 -16.46 17.16 0.57
CA GLN A 57 -16.64 18.36 1.40
C GLN A 57 -17.03 17.97 2.83
N SER A 58 -18.00 17.07 3.00
CA SER A 58 -18.38 16.54 4.32
C SER A 58 -17.18 15.89 5.01
N LEU A 59 -16.42 15.06 4.31
CA LEU A 59 -15.24 14.41 4.84
C LEU A 59 -14.17 15.42 5.27
N ALA A 60 -13.91 16.45 4.47
CA ALA A 60 -12.94 17.51 4.77
C ALA A 60 -13.35 18.28 6.03
N ASN A 61 -14.65 18.63 6.16
CA ASN A 61 -15.16 19.32 7.34
C ASN A 61 -14.94 18.50 8.62
N HIS A 62 -15.15 17.18 8.57
CA HIS A 62 -14.96 16.28 9.72
C HIS A 62 -13.50 15.99 10.05
N ARG A 63 -12.57 16.20 9.11
CA ARG A 63 -11.14 15.84 9.25
C ARG A 63 -10.20 17.00 8.92
N ARG A 64 -10.64 18.22 9.12
CA ARG A 64 -9.80 19.41 8.88
C ARG A 64 -8.53 19.38 9.72
N GLU A 65 -8.62 18.94 10.96
CA GLU A 65 -7.46 18.75 11.87
C GLU A 65 -6.47 17.69 11.37
N LEU A 66 -6.92 16.75 10.51
CA LEU A 66 -6.06 15.78 9.85
C LEU A 66 -5.48 16.30 8.51
N GLY A 67 -5.64 17.59 8.21
CA GLY A 67 -5.12 18.23 7.01
C GLY A 67 -5.94 17.95 5.74
N LEU A 68 -7.26 17.72 5.87
CA LEU A 68 -8.15 17.58 4.73
C LEU A 68 -8.83 18.92 4.40
N GLU A 69 -8.80 19.27 3.11
CA GLU A 69 -9.43 20.47 2.55
C GLU A 69 -10.19 20.10 1.27
N SER A 70 -11.42 20.55 1.12
CA SER A 70 -12.17 20.43 -0.13
C SER A 70 -12.05 21.72 -0.93
N PHE A 71 -12.03 21.60 -2.25
CA PHE A 71 -12.03 22.73 -3.19
C PHE A 71 -13.11 22.56 -4.27
N SER A 72 -13.65 23.66 -4.75
CA SER A 72 -14.62 23.67 -5.85
C SER A 72 -13.91 23.83 -7.19
N ALA A 73 -14.57 23.43 -8.28
CA ALA A 73 -14.04 23.62 -9.63
C ALA A 73 -13.84 25.11 -10.00
N ALA A 74 -14.63 26.00 -9.40
CA ALA A 74 -14.61 27.44 -9.68
C ALA A 74 -13.63 28.22 -8.79
N SER A 75 -12.89 27.56 -7.89
CA SER A 75 -11.95 28.28 -7.00
C SER A 75 -10.74 28.78 -7.79
N THR A 76 -10.27 29.98 -7.45
CA THR A 76 -9.01 30.55 -8.02
C THR A 76 -7.81 29.65 -7.73
N GLU A 77 -7.79 28.94 -6.62
CA GLU A 77 -6.78 27.94 -6.30
C GLU A 77 -6.77 26.80 -7.33
N SER A 78 -7.93 26.39 -7.86
CA SER A 78 -8.01 25.38 -8.92
C SER A 78 -7.25 25.81 -10.18
N HIS A 79 -7.33 27.08 -10.57
CA HIS A 79 -6.63 27.59 -11.75
C HIS A 79 -5.11 27.59 -11.59
N HIS A 80 -4.58 27.89 -10.40
CA HIS A 80 -3.14 27.84 -10.13
C HIS A 80 -2.61 26.40 -10.03
N MET A 81 -3.40 25.46 -9.56
CA MET A 81 -3.03 24.05 -9.50
C MET A 81 -2.92 23.38 -10.88
N PHE A 82 -3.59 23.90 -11.91
CA PHE A 82 -3.65 23.30 -13.25
C PHE A 82 -2.66 23.86 -14.27
N ASN A 83 -1.80 24.78 -13.91
CA ASN A 83 -0.84 25.41 -14.81
C ASN A 83 0.60 25.02 -14.41
N PRO A 84 1.50 24.66 -15.34
CA PRO A 84 1.35 24.65 -16.80
C PRO A 84 0.88 23.31 -17.40
N ILE A 85 0.81 22.21 -16.65
CA ILE A 85 0.26 20.94 -17.14
C ILE A 85 -1.15 20.74 -16.58
N PRO A 86 -2.17 20.83 -17.42
CA PRO A 86 -3.55 20.66 -16.94
C PRO A 86 -3.79 19.24 -16.45
N TRP A 87 -4.31 19.13 -15.26
CA TRP A 87 -4.73 17.85 -14.69
C TRP A 87 -6.01 17.34 -15.33
N PRO A 88 -6.27 16.02 -15.29
CA PRO A 88 -7.61 15.52 -15.56
C PRO A 88 -8.62 16.17 -14.61
N ASN A 89 -9.57 16.93 -15.13
CA ASN A 89 -10.52 17.66 -14.31
C ASN A 89 -11.96 17.32 -14.72
N PRO A 90 -12.71 16.58 -13.90
CA PRO A 90 -14.11 16.28 -14.12
C PRO A 90 -15.06 17.50 -13.96
N GLY A 91 -14.56 18.65 -13.52
CA GLY A 91 -15.38 19.87 -13.38
C GLY A 91 -16.15 19.98 -12.07
N HIS A 92 -15.92 19.09 -11.10
CA HIS A 92 -16.68 19.06 -9.84
C HIS A 92 -15.86 19.51 -8.62
N GLY A 93 -14.53 19.77 -8.77
CA GLY A 93 -13.63 20.05 -7.66
C GLY A 93 -13.03 18.78 -7.07
N GLY A 94 -12.72 18.78 -5.78
CA GLY A 94 -12.05 17.64 -5.16
C GLY A 94 -11.70 17.81 -3.70
N LEU A 95 -10.82 16.92 -3.25
CA LEU A 95 -10.30 16.83 -1.89
C LEU A 95 -8.77 16.85 -1.92
N ARG A 96 -8.16 17.72 -1.13
CA ARG A 96 -6.73 17.75 -0.85
C ARG A 96 -6.47 17.19 0.52
N SER A 97 -5.50 16.31 0.65
CA SER A 97 -4.97 15.84 1.92
C SER A 97 -3.50 16.19 2.03
N GLN A 98 -3.15 17.02 3.02
CA GLN A 98 -1.78 17.44 3.29
C GLN A 98 -0.90 16.29 3.79
N ASN A 99 -1.51 15.33 4.50
CA ASN A 99 -0.80 14.25 5.19
C ASN A 99 -0.90 12.89 4.46
N ASP A 100 -1.78 12.76 3.46
CA ASP A 100 -1.73 11.63 2.53
C ASP A 100 -0.78 11.94 1.37
N GLY A 101 -0.16 10.89 0.85
CA GLY A 101 0.77 11.02 -0.25
C GLY A 101 1.33 9.68 -0.68
N ARG A 102 2.62 9.61 -0.90
CA ARG A 102 3.33 8.40 -1.33
C ARG A 102 4.66 8.23 -0.61
N ILE A 103 5.14 7.01 -0.64
CA ILE A 103 6.53 6.64 -0.39
C ILE A 103 7.03 5.84 -1.60
N ASP A 104 8.26 6.04 -2.01
CA ASP A 104 8.86 5.22 -3.07
C ASP A 104 9.08 3.79 -2.54
N PRO A 105 8.42 2.77 -3.13
CA PRO A 105 8.49 1.41 -2.61
C PRO A 105 9.88 0.78 -2.77
N LEU A 106 10.64 1.17 -3.78
CA LEU A 106 12.00 0.67 -3.98
C LEU A 106 12.97 1.30 -2.99
N ALA A 107 12.82 2.60 -2.71
CA ALA A 107 13.59 3.28 -1.67
C ALA A 107 13.27 2.68 -0.29
N LEU A 108 11.99 2.46 0.02
CA LEU A 108 11.56 1.79 1.25
C LEU A 108 12.18 0.40 1.39
N GLN A 109 12.16 -0.40 0.33
CA GLN A 109 12.75 -1.75 0.36
C GLN A 109 14.27 -1.70 0.64
N ARG A 110 14.99 -0.76 0.01
CA ARG A 110 16.44 -0.58 0.28
C ARG A 110 16.69 -0.16 1.73
N ALA A 111 15.92 0.79 2.23
CA ALA A 111 16.05 1.28 3.62
C ALA A 111 15.74 0.16 4.64
N LEU A 112 14.68 -0.61 4.42
CA LEU A 112 14.35 -1.77 5.27
C LEU A 112 15.47 -2.82 5.26
N ARG A 113 15.98 -3.20 4.08
CA ARG A 113 17.10 -4.17 3.97
C ARG A 113 18.34 -3.69 4.72
N ARG A 114 18.68 -2.41 4.59
CA ARG A 114 19.80 -1.82 5.34
C ARG A 114 19.56 -1.91 6.85
N SER A 115 18.37 -1.54 7.30
CA SER A 115 18.01 -1.58 8.72
C SER A 115 18.05 -3.00 9.30
N LEU A 116 17.52 -4.00 8.58
CA LEU A 116 17.57 -5.40 8.97
C LEU A 116 19.02 -5.88 9.12
N LYS A 117 19.89 -5.55 8.16
CA LYS A 117 21.32 -5.88 8.23
C LYS A 117 21.99 -5.24 9.44
N ALA A 118 21.72 -3.96 9.70
CA ALA A 118 22.28 -3.25 10.87
C ALA A 118 21.82 -3.87 12.20
N LYS A 119 20.62 -4.42 12.24
CA LYS A 119 20.06 -5.14 13.40
C LYS A 119 20.45 -6.62 13.46
N LYS A 120 21.33 -7.08 12.56
CA LYS A 120 21.79 -8.47 12.46
C LYS A 120 20.66 -9.48 12.28
N VAL A 121 19.61 -9.08 11.54
CA VAL A 121 18.53 -9.99 11.13
C VAL A 121 19.01 -10.77 9.91
N ASP A 122 18.94 -12.11 9.98
CA ASP A 122 19.30 -12.97 8.88
C ASP A 122 18.22 -12.97 7.78
N LEU A 123 18.64 -12.72 6.56
CA LEU A 123 17.79 -12.79 5.37
C LEU A 123 18.19 -14.03 4.58
N LEU A 124 17.39 -15.07 4.67
CA LEU A 124 17.62 -16.34 3.96
C LEU A 124 17.00 -16.29 2.56
N PRO A 125 17.78 -16.47 1.47
CA PRO A 125 17.27 -16.53 0.11
C PRO A 125 16.67 -17.91 -0.19
N ALA A 126 15.66 -18.31 0.60
CA ALA A 126 15.02 -19.61 0.53
C ALA A 126 13.52 -19.48 0.76
N ARG A 127 12.77 -20.47 0.29
CA ARG A 127 11.33 -20.57 0.48
C ARG A 127 11.01 -21.59 1.57
N VAL A 128 10.16 -21.21 2.52
CA VAL A 128 9.55 -22.16 3.43
C VAL A 128 8.52 -23.00 2.65
N THR A 129 8.73 -24.31 2.63
CA THR A 129 7.86 -25.28 1.95
C THR A 129 6.92 -25.97 2.91
N THR A 130 7.35 -26.14 4.17
CA THR A 130 6.56 -26.84 5.19
C THR A 130 6.72 -26.14 6.53
N LEU A 131 5.61 -26.01 7.23
CA LEU A 131 5.53 -25.51 8.60
C LEU A 131 4.90 -26.58 9.47
N LEU A 132 5.58 -26.97 10.54
CA LEU A 132 5.18 -28.05 11.45
C LEU A 132 5.26 -27.58 12.89
N ARG A 133 4.35 -28.11 13.73
CA ARG A 133 4.50 -28.01 15.19
C ARG A 133 5.71 -28.84 15.62
N ALA A 134 6.54 -28.31 16.51
CA ALA A 134 7.65 -29.08 17.07
C ALA A 134 7.11 -30.24 17.94
N GLN A 135 7.86 -31.33 18.01
CA GLN A 135 7.46 -32.48 18.82
C GLN A 135 7.64 -32.16 20.32
N HIS A 136 6.83 -32.82 21.16
CA HIS A 136 6.94 -32.71 22.62
C HIS A 136 8.36 -32.98 23.10
N GLY A 137 8.91 -32.06 23.92
CA GLY A 137 10.27 -32.15 24.46
C GLY A 137 11.30 -31.24 23.80
N ASN A 138 10.94 -30.50 22.74
CA ASN A 138 11.77 -29.43 22.21
C ASN A 138 11.39 -28.07 22.84
N GLU A 139 12.40 -27.25 23.13
CA GLU A 139 12.19 -25.88 23.61
C GLU A 139 11.50 -25.00 22.55
N ASP A 140 11.75 -25.26 21.26
CA ASP A 140 11.16 -24.56 20.14
C ASP A 140 9.74 -25.04 19.81
N ARG A 141 8.85 -24.13 19.49
CA ARG A 141 7.42 -24.42 19.18
C ARG A 141 7.18 -24.83 17.73
N TRP A 142 8.02 -24.34 16.80
CA TRP A 142 7.81 -24.47 15.35
C TRP A 142 9.06 -24.99 14.65
N ARG A 143 8.85 -25.85 13.65
CA ARG A 143 9.87 -26.31 12.71
C ARG A 143 9.50 -25.89 11.30
N LEU A 144 10.43 -25.26 10.60
CA LEU A 144 10.29 -24.86 9.21
C LEU A 144 11.23 -25.70 8.34
N GLU A 145 10.73 -26.15 7.19
CA GLU A 145 11.52 -26.80 6.16
C GLU A 145 11.62 -25.89 4.94
N LEU A 146 12.83 -25.72 4.44
CA LEU A 146 13.12 -24.84 3.31
C LEU A 146 13.29 -25.66 2.02
N ASP A 147 13.07 -25.03 0.88
CA ASP A 147 13.30 -25.63 -0.45
C ASP A 147 14.76 -26.04 -0.70
N THR A 148 15.68 -25.53 0.06
CA THR A 148 17.10 -25.94 0.09
C THR A 148 17.35 -27.25 0.87
N GLY A 149 16.34 -27.83 1.50
CA GLY A 149 16.46 -28.98 2.40
C GLY A 149 16.89 -28.62 3.81
N HIS A 150 17.23 -27.35 4.10
CA HIS A 150 17.56 -26.90 5.44
C HIS A 150 16.31 -26.89 6.34
N LYS A 151 16.51 -27.22 7.61
CA LYS A 151 15.48 -27.17 8.66
C LYS A 151 15.89 -26.15 9.71
N THR A 152 14.95 -25.34 10.15
CA THR A 152 15.16 -24.38 11.23
C THR A 152 14.02 -24.46 12.24
N HIS A 153 14.28 -24.05 13.47
CA HIS A 153 13.34 -24.07 14.58
C HIS A 153 13.22 -22.67 15.17
N CYS A 154 12.06 -22.35 15.70
CA CYS A 154 11.80 -21.04 16.33
C CYS A 154 10.56 -21.10 17.24
N ASP A 155 10.48 -20.14 18.17
CA ASP A 155 9.32 -19.95 19.05
C ASP A 155 8.15 -19.27 18.36
N PHE A 156 8.44 -18.37 17.41
CA PHE A 156 7.45 -17.57 16.72
C PHE A 156 7.61 -17.65 15.22
N VAL A 157 6.49 -17.80 14.54
CA VAL A 157 6.36 -17.71 13.09
C VAL A 157 5.32 -16.64 12.73
N VAL A 158 5.71 -15.69 11.90
CA VAL A 158 4.79 -14.68 11.35
C VAL A 158 4.60 -14.92 9.86
N ILE A 159 3.39 -15.30 9.47
CA ILE A 159 3.04 -15.58 8.07
C ILE A 159 2.65 -14.30 7.35
N CYS A 160 3.56 -13.81 6.48
CA CYS A 160 3.38 -12.61 5.66
C CYS A 160 3.35 -12.92 4.15
N THR A 161 3.05 -14.15 3.76
CA THR A 161 3.30 -14.71 2.42
C THR A 161 2.18 -14.43 1.40
N ALA A 162 1.24 -13.54 1.70
CA ALA A 162 0.16 -13.12 0.80
C ALA A 162 -0.61 -14.34 0.23
N LEU A 163 -0.65 -14.51 -1.10
CA LEU A 163 -1.36 -15.63 -1.74
C LEU A 163 -0.83 -17.02 -1.33
N ALA A 164 0.43 -17.10 -0.93
CA ALA A 164 1.03 -18.37 -0.49
C ALA A 164 0.73 -18.72 0.97
N SER A 165 0.06 -17.86 1.74
CA SER A 165 -0.27 -18.13 3.15
C SER A 165 -1.10 -19.40 3.32
N ALA A 166 -2.07 -19.63 2.43
CA ALA A 166 -2.93 -20.82 2.48
C ALA A 166 -2.13 -22.14 2.37
N LEU A 167 -1.06 -22.16 1.54
CA LEU A 167 -0.24 -23.35 1.36
C LEU A 167 0.48 -23.79 2.64
N LEU A 168 0.89 -22.82 3.48
CA LEU A 168 1.57 -23.09 4.74
C LEU A 168 0.59 -23.40 5.88
N LEU A 169 -0.61 -22.85 5.83
CA LEU A 169 -1.58 -22.91 6.93
C LEU A 169 -2.55 -24.08 6.82
N GLN A 170 -2.94 -24.47 5.59
CA GLN A 170 -3.88 -25.55 5.37
C GLN A 170 -3.45 -26.91 5.99
N PRO A 171 -2.16 -27.31 5.92
CA PRO A 171 -1.71 -28.54 6.57
C PRO A 171 -1.82 -28.53 8.11
N LEU A 172 -1.91 -27.32 8.69
CA LEU A 172 -2.10 -27.12 10.13
C LEU A 172 -3.58 -27.07 10.54
N GLY A 173 -4.50 -27.13 9.57
CA GLY A 173 -5.95 -27.06 9.80
C GLY A 173 -6.52 -25.63 9.77
N HIS A 174 -5.76 -24.64 9.32
CA HIS A 174 -6.22 -23.27 9.22
C HIS A 174 -6.58 -22.90 7.78
N GLU A 175 -7.80 -22.41 7.56
CA GLU A 175 -8.31 -22.05 6.26
C GLU A 175 -8.46 -20.54 6.10
N PHE A 176 -7.63 -19.97 5.24
CA PHE A 176 -7.66 -18.54 4.88
C PHE A 176 -7.65 -18.40 3.35
N PRO A 177 -8.78 -18.62 2.68
CA PRO A 177 -8.85 -18.51 1.23
C PRO A 177 -8.59 -17.08 0.77
N MET A 178 -7.75 -16.92 -0.24
CA MET A 178 -7.42 -15.65 -0.84
C MET A 178 -7.52 -15.73 -2.35
N GLU A 179 -8.10 -14.72 -2.97
CA GLU A 179 -8.12 -14.57 -4.42
C GLU A 179 -7.02 -13.62 -4.89
N ALA A 180 -6.52 -13.89 -6.09
CA ALA A 180 -5.60 -13.01 -6.77
C ALA A 180 -6.39 -11.90 -7.48
N VAL A 181 -6.02 -10.65 -7.22
CA VAL A 181 -6.53 -9.48 -7.95
C VAL A 181 -5.35 -8.78 -8.60
N LEU A 182 -5.28 -8.84 -9.92
CA LEU A 182 -4.22 -8.26 -10.71
C LEU A 182 -4.38 -6.73 -10.78
N GLY A 183 -3.26 -6.04 -10.81
CA GLY A 183 -3.20 -4.61 -11.08
C GLY A 183 -2.05 -4.26 -11.98
N GLN A 184 -2.34 -3.58 -13.08
CA GLN A 184 -1.35 -3.09 -14.03
C GLN A 184 -1.01 -1.62 -13.75
N VAL A 185 0.23 -1.26 -14.01
CA VAL A 185 0.74 0.12 -13.98
C VAL A 185 1.43 0.41 -15.29
N LEU A 186 1.17 1.57 -15.86
CA LEU A 186 1.88 2.11 -17.02
C LEU A 186 2.89 3.16 -16.55
N ASP A 187 4.09 3.11 -17.10
CA ASP A 187 5.09 4.14 -16.96
C ASP A 187 5.12 4.97 -18.25
N LEU A 188 4.74 6.21 -18.12
CA LEU A 188 4.56 7.13 -19.23
C LEU A 188 5.68 8.17 -19.26
N GLN A 189 6.28 8.37 -20.44
CA GLN A 189 7.15 9.52 -20.69
C GLN A 189 6.31 10.71 -21.12
N VAL A 190 6.44 11.81 -20.40
CA VAL A 190 5.70 13.05 -20.65
C VAL A 190 6.66 14.11 -21.14
N SER A 191 6.41 14.60 -22.35
CA SER A 191 7.20 15.68 -22.96
C SER A 191 6.79 17.02 -22.36
N ALA A 192 7.32 17.35 -21.19
CA ALA A 192 7.06 18.63 -20.54
C ALA A 192 8.34 19.15 -19.83
N PRO A 193 8.53 20.48 -19.77
CA PRO A 193 9.65 21.05 -19.02
C PRO A 193 9.59 20.62 -17.54
N ALA A 194 10.76 20.37 -16.92
CA ALA A 194 10.82 19.95 -15.53
C ALA A 194 10.05 20.88 -14.58
N LYS A 195 10.12 22.19 -14.79
CA LYS A 195 9.36 23.22 -14.03
C LYS A 195 7.83 23.08 -14.15
N ALA A 196 7.33 22.39 -15.18
CA ALA A 196 5.91 22.18 -15.34
C ALA A 196 5.30 21.25 -14.28
N TRP A 197 6.15 20.50 -13.57
CA TRP A 197 5.75 19.57 -12.53
C TRP A 197 5.84 20.16 -11.10
N ASP A 198 6.31 21.39 -10.93
CA ASP A 198 6.58 21.96 -9.60
C ASP A 198 5.32 22.07 -8.73
N HIS A 199 4.15 22.18 -9.36
CA HIS A 199 2.85 22.25 -8.67
C HIS A 199 2.06 20.92 -8.68
N TRP A 200 2.64 19.83 -9.22
CA TRP A 200 1.98 18.54 -9.16
C TRP A 200 1.96 17.98 -7.75
N PRO A 201 0.82 17.42 -7.33
CA PRO A 201 0.76 16.71 -6.06
C PRO A 201 1.62 15.44 -6.11
N ALA A 202 2.01 14.95 -4.96
CA ALA A 202 2.69 13.65 -4.87
C ALA A 202 1.84 12.51 -5.43
N VAL A 203 0.51 12.59 -5.26
CA VAL A 203 -0.47 11.68 -5.86
C VAL A 203 -1.68 12.47 -6.31
N LEU A 204 -2.04 12.35 -7.59
CA LEU A 204 -3.34 12.78 -8.10
C LEU A 204 -4.21 11.55 -8.34
N VAL A 205 -5.44 11.56 -7.84
CA VAL A 205 -6.42 10.49 -8.05
C VAL A 205 -7.57 11.01 -8.91
N CYS A 206 -7.79 10.38 -10.05
CA CYS A 206 -8.91 10.69 -10.93
C CYS A 206 -9.60 9.37 -11.34
N ASN A 207 -10.92 9.27 -11.15
CA ASN A 207 -11.71 8.06 -11.43
C ASN A 207 -11.07 6.76 -10.85
N GLY A 208 -10.53 6.84 -9.63
CA GLY A 208 -9.89 5.71 -8.96
C GLY A 208 -8.51 5.32 -9.50
N VAL A 209 -7.99 6.02 -10.49
CA VAL A 209 -6.65 5.85 -11.05
C VAL A 209 -5.71 6.84 -10.39
N ASN A 210 -4.55 6.37 -9.95
CA ASN A 210 -3.50 7.23 -9.41
C ASN A 210 -2.58 7.68 -10.54
N LEU A 211 -2.27 8.98 -10.56
CA LEU A 211 -1.26 9.59 -11.40
C LEU A 211 -0.13 10.04 -10.47
N ILE A 212 1.03 9.44 -10.61
CA ILE A 212 2.17 9.63 -9.69
C ILE A 212 3.37 10.09 -10.50
N ARG A 213 3.80 11.31 -10.26
CA ARG A 213 5.06 11.81 -10.86
C ARG A 213 6.24 10.95 -10.41
N HIS A 214 7.09 10.57 -11.36
CA HIS A 214 8.32 9.85 -11.12
C HIS A 214 9.48 10.50 -11.90
N GLY A 215 10.43 11.10 -11.19
CA GLY A 215 11.51 11.86 -11.84
C GLY A 215 11.03 13.15 -12.49
N SER A 216 11.75 13.60 -13.54
CA SER A 216 11.54 14.88 -14.21
C SER A 216 10.55 14.82 -15.37
N ASP A 217 10.40 13.66 -16.01
CA ASP A 217 9.64 13.47 -17.26
C ASP A 217 8.80 12.19 -17.28
N ARG A 218 8.63 11.52 -16.14
CA ARG A 218 7.92 10.25 -16.03
C ARG A 218 6.68 10.38 -15.15
N LEU A 219 5.65 9.66 -15.54
CA LEU A 219 4.40 9.55 -14.79
C LEU A 219 3.97 8.08 -14.71
N TRP A 220 3.78 7.58 -13.50
CA TRP A 220 3.15 6.28 -13.28
C TRP A 220 1.64 6.44 -13.21
N LEU A 221 0.96 5.65 -14.03
CA LEU A 221 -0.49 5.61 -14.10
C LEU A 221 -0.98 4.24 -13.64
N GLY A 222 -1.76 4.19 -12.58
CA GLY A 222 -2.19 2.92 -12.01
C GLY A 222 -3.15 3.00 -10.83
N ALA A 223 -3.71 1.89 -10.49
CA ALA A 223 -3.56 0.60 -11.11
C ALA A 223 -4.94 0.03 -11.47
N THR A 224 -4.96 -0.84 -12.46
CA THR A 224 -6.17 -1.60 -12.78
C THR A 224 -6.63 -2.48 -11.62
N LEU A 225 -7.85 -2.95 -11.70
CA LEU A 225 -8.43 -3.96 -10.80
C LEU A 225 -9.03 -5.07 -11.67
N GLU A 226 -8.31 -6.18 -11.75
CA GLU A 226 -8.66 -7.28 -12.63
C GLU A 226 -8.76 -8.57 -11.81
N PRO A 227 -9.87 -9.29 -11.91
CA PRO A 227 -9.94 -10.64 -11.35
C PRO A 227 -9.01 -11.57 -12.13
N GLY A 228 -8.34 -12.48 -11.42
CA GLY A 228 -7.44 -13.44 -12.04
C GLY A 228 -5.96 -13.01 -12.05
N LYS A 229 -5.19 -13.65 -12.93
CA LYS A 229 -3.72 -13.56 -12.92
C LYS A 229 -3.12 -13.02 -14.22
N GLU A 230 -3.90 -12.95 -15.28
CA GLU A 230 -3.44 -12.52 -16.61
C GLU A 230 -3.81 -11.05 -16.87
N PRO A 231 -2.86 -10.21 -17.31
CA PRO A 231 -3.10 -8.80 -17.57
C PRO A 231 -3.91 -8.60 -18.86
N SER A 232 -4.87 -7.66 -18.84
CA SER A 232 -5.68 -7.28 -20.01
C SER A 232 -5.17 -5.98 -20.62
N ALA A 233 -4.81 -6.01 -21.91
CA ALA A 233 -4.45 -4.82 -22.67
C ALA A 233 -5.61 -3.84 -22.79
N GLU A 234 -6.85 -4.31 -22.86
CA GLU A 234 -8.04 -3.48 -22.89
C GLU A 234 -8.19 -2.70 -21.57
N LYS A 235 -8.00 -3.37 -20.42
CA LYS A 235 -8.08 -2.71 -19.10
C LYS A 235 -7.05 -1.61 -18.92
N SER A 236 -5.81 -1.82 -19.35
CA SER A 236 -4.78 -0.78 -19.31
C SER A 236 -5.10 0.40 -20.24
N SER A 237 -5.67 0.13 -21.41
CA SER A 237 -6.13 1.17 -22.35
C SER A 237 -7.31 1.99 -21.79
N ILE A 238 -8.29 1.35 -21.17
CA ILE A 238 -9.41 2.03 -20.49
C ILE A 238 -8.88 2.91 -19.35
N MET A 239 -8.01 2.35 -18.51
CA MET A 239 -7.37 3.10 -17.42
C MET A 239 -6.69 4.37 -17.91
N ARG A 240 -5.97 4.31 -19.04
CA ARG A 240 -5.26 5.45 -19.62
C ARG A 240 -6.21 6.56 -20.06
N ARG A 241 -7.42 6.23 -20.51
CA ARG A 241 -8.43 7.22 -20.95
C ARG A 241 -9.09 7.93 -19.78
N LEU A 242 -8.93 7.47 -18.54
CA LEU A 242 -9.56 8.04 -17.34
C LEU A 242 -11.07 8.26 -17.53
N ASP A 243 -11.74 7.33 -18.21
CA ASP A 243 -13.17 7.43 -18.52
C ASP A 243 -13.53 8.67 -19.36
N GLY A 244 -12.67 9.01 -20.31
CA GLY A 244 -12.81 10.18 -21.19
C GLY A 244 -12.22 11.48 -20.64
N LEU A 245 -11.74 11.51 -19.41
CA LEU A 245 -11.18 12.71 -18.76
C LEU A 245 -9.69 12.91 -19.02
N ALA A 246 -9.03 11.96 -19.69
CA ALA A 246 -7.59 12.07 -19.95
C ALA A 246 -7.29 13.26 -20.88
N PRO A 247 -6.48 14.25 -20.47
CA PRO A 247 -6.07 15.33 -21.34
C PRO A 247 -5.19 14.83 -22.50
N ASN A 248 -5.10 15.61 -23.56
CA ASN A 248 -4.37 15.22 -24.78
C ASN A 248 -2.91 14.82 -24.49
N TRP A 249 -2.22 15.54 -23.63
CA TRP A 249 -0.85 15.22 -23.28
C TRP A 249 -0.71 13.82 -22.64
N LEU A 250 -1.70 13.38 -21.85
CA LEU A 250 -1.71 12.05 -21.22
C LEU A 250 -2.02 10.96 -22.27
N GLN A 251 -2.95 11.23 -23.19
CA GLN A 251 -3.28 10.31 -24.27
C GLN A 251 -2.14 10.11 -25.26
N GLN A 252 -1.33 11.15 -25.48
CA GLN A 252 -0.18 11.14 -26.39
C GLN A 252 1.12 10.66 -25.73
N ALA A 253 1.19 10.62 -24.41
CA ALA A 253 2.38 10.21 -23.68
C ALA A 253 2.85 8.81 -24.12
N LYS A 254 4.17 8.65 -24.34
CA LYS A 254 4.75 7.37 -24.73
C LYS A 254 4.75 6.42 -23.55
N VAL A 255 4.24 5.20 -23.74
CA VAL A 255 4.43 4.11 -22.76
C VAL A 255 5.87 3.63 -22.92
N VAL A 256 6.67 3.75 -21.87
CA VAL A 256 8.07 3.34 -21.86
C VAL A 256 8.30 2.05 -21.09
N ASP A 257 7.41 1.75 -20.15
CA ASP A 257 7.39 0.49 -19.41
C ASP A 257 5.98 0.16 -18.90
N GLN A 258 5.75 -1.10 -18.60
CA GLN A 258 4.50 -1.61 -18.05
C GLN A 258 4.80 -2.80 -17.16
N TRP A 259 4.20 -2.82 -15.98
CA TRP A 259 4.28 -3.98 -15.09
C TRP A 259 2.94 -4.28 -14.43
N HIS A 260 2.83 -5.46 -13.88
CA HIS A 260 1.67 -5.88 -13.12
C HIS A 260 2.06 -6.66 -11.87
N GLY A 261 1.13 -6.80 -10.95
CA GLY A 261 1.31 -7.57 -9.73
C GLY A 261 -0.01 -8.13 -9.21
N LEU A 262 0.08 -9.22 -8.46
CA LEU A 262 -1.07 -9.88 -7.85
C LEU A 262 -1.23 -9.43 -6.40
N ARG A 263 -2.43 -9.00 -6.06
CA ARG A 263 -2.80 -8.63 -4.70
C ARG A 263 -3.61 -9.76 -4.08
N ALA A 264 -3.22 -10.14 -2.87
CA ALA A 264 -3.97 -11.13 -2.09
C ALA A 264 -5.19 -10.47 -1.45
N ARG A 265 -6.39 -10.84 -1.90
CA ARG A 265 -7.67 -10.41 -1.32
C ARG A 265 -8.27 -11.55 -0.51
N PRO A 266 -8.48 -11.41 0.82
CA PRO A 266 -9.17 -12.41 1.62
C PRO A 266 -10.59 -12.63 1.10
N CYS A 267 -11.03 -13.91 1.03
CA CYS A 267 -12.39 -14.29 0.67
C CYS A 267 -13.23 -14.39 1.94
N GLY A 268 -14.41 -13.76 1.93
CA GLY A 268 -15.35 -13.82 3.06
C GLY A 268 -14.93 -13.05 4.33
N GLN A 269 -13.75 -12.47 4.34
CA GLN A 269 -13.22 -11.73 5.50
C GLN A 269 -12.69 -10.35 5.09
N PRO A 270 -12.73 -9.33 5.99
CA PRO A 270 -12.17 -8.02 5.69
C PRO A 270 -10.63 -8.03 5.73
N ALA A 271 -10.01 -7.39 4.73
CA ALA A 271 -8.56 -7.15 4.70
C ALA A 271 -8.12 -6.08 5.71
N PRO A 272 -6.93 -6.21 6.32
CA PRO A 272 -6.00 -7.34 6.30
C PRO A 272 -6.40 -8.47 7.27
N LEU A 273 -5.83 -9.66 7.09
CA LEU A 273 -5.88 -10.74 8.07
C LEU A 273 -4.76 -10.53 9.11
N LEU A 274 -5.14 -10.26 10.34
CA LEU A 274 -4.24 -10.12 11.49
C LEU A 274 -4.80 -10.98 12.62
N GLU A 275 -4.23 -12.15 12.83
CA GLU A 275 -4.75 -13.17 13.74
C GLU A 275 -3.63 -13.94 14.42
N VAL A 276 -3.77 -14.24 15.70
CA VAL A 276 -2.96 -15.22 16.42
C VAL A 276 -3.67 -16.56 16.26
N LEU A 277 -3.07 -17.46 15.48
CA LEU A 277 -3.69 -18.73 15.13
C LEU A 277 -3.46 -19.79 16.19
N GLU A 278 -2.25 -19.86 16.71
CA GLU A 278 -1.80 -20.76 17.75
C GLU A 278 -0.70 -20.08 18.58
N PRO A 279 -0.31 -20.61 19.73
CA PRO A 279 0.85 -20.11 20.46
C PRO A 279 2.09 -20.07 19.58
N GLY A 280 2.63 -18.86 19.37
CA GLY A 280 3.77 -18.62 18.49
C GLY A 280 3.47 -18.60 16.99
N LEU A 281 2.22 -18.79 16.52
CA LEU A 281 1.86 -18.68 15.10
C LEU A 281 0.94 -17.48 14.85
N ILE A 282 1.43 -16.52 14.09
CA ILE A 282 0.74 -15.26 13.79
C ILE A 282 0.54 -15.12 12.27
N LEU A 283 -0.69 -14.83 11.86
CA LEU A 283 -1.01 -14.45 10.49
C LEU A 283 -1.07 -12.93 10.36
N ALA A 284 -0.23 -12.35 9.47
CA ALA A 284 -0.22 -10.94 9.13
C ALA A 284 -0.17 -10.76 7.61
N SER A 285 -1.29 -11.02 6.94
CA SER A 285 -1.35 -11.19 5.49
C SER A 285 -2.63 -10.61 4.88
N GLY A 286 -2.82 -10.76 3.57
CA GLY A 286 -4.05 -10.39 2.90
C GLY A 286 -4.36 -8.89 2.91
N HIS A 287 -3.36 -8.02 2.86
CA HIS A 287 -3.52 -6.56 2.93
C HIS A 287 -4.19 -5.95 1.68
N TYR A 288 -4.34 -6.72 0.61
CA TYR A 288 -4.95 -6.31 -0.64
C TYR A 288 -4.30 -5.04 -1.22
N ARG A 289 -5.04 -3.91 -1.24
CA ARG A 289 -4.58 -2.63 -1.81
C ARG A 289 -3.80 -1.74 -0.82
N ASN A 290 -3.69 -2.14 0.42
CA ASN A 290 -3.22 -1.28 1.51
C ASN A 290 -1.92 -1.78 2.15
N GLY A 291 -1.18 -2.68 1.50
CA GLY A 291 0.01 -3.29 2.08
C GLY A 291 1.00 -2.27 2.61
N VAL A 292 1.48 -1.37 1.75
CA VAL A 292 2.45 -0.33 2.15
C VAL A 292 1.85 0.58 3.23
N LEU A 293 0.63 1.09 3.01
CA LEU A 293 -0.01 1.99 3.98
C LEU A 293 -0.08 1.39 5.38
N LEU A 294 -0.49 0.12 5.49
CA LEU A 294 -0.76 -0.53 6.78
C LEU A 294 0.45 -1.23 7.40
N THR A 295 1.61 -1.21 6.74
CA THR A 295 2.83 -1.86 7.22
C THR A 295 3.20 -1.46 8.66
N PRO A 296 3.27 -0.16 9.04
CA PRO A 296 3.66 0.20 10.39
C PRO A 296 2.67 -0.31 11.46
N ALA A 297 1.36 -0.14 11.26
CA ALA A 297 0.37 -0.62 12.22
C ALA A 297 0.31 -2.15 12.30
N THR A 298 0.57 -2.84 11.19
CA THR A 298 0.66 -4.30 11.18
C THR A 298 1.87 -4.78 11.98
N ALA A 299 3.03 -4.17 11.78
CA ALA A 299 4.25 -4.54 12.51
C ALA A 299 4.13 -4.21 14.01
N ASP A 300 3.56 -3.07 14.35
CA ASP A 300 3.26 -2.69 15.73
C ASP A 300 2.35 -3.73 16.42
N TRP A 301 1.26 -4.12 15.73
CA TRP A 301 0.35 -5.15 16.22
C TRP A 301 1.05 -6.50 16.41
N VAL A 302 1.83 -6.97 15.44
CA VAL A 302 2.59 -8.23 15.53
C VAL A 302 3.57 -8.20 16.71
N GLY A 303 4.32 -7.10 16.87
CA GLY A 303 5.24 -6.92 17.98
C GLY A 303 4.56 -7.03 19.34
N GLN A 304 3.37 -6.42 19.48
CA GLN A 304 2.57 -6.53 20.71
C GLN A 304 2.15 -7.97 20.99
N GLN A 305 1.75 -8.75 19.98
CA GLN A 305 1.36 -10.16 20.18
C GLN A 305 2.55 -10.99 20.66
N ILE A 306 3.74 -10.81 20.09
CA ILE A 306 4.95 -11.51 20.48
C ILE A 306 5.32 -11.18 21.94
N MET A 307 5.36 -9.89 22.30
CA MET A 307 5.69 -9.44 23.65
C MET A 307 4.70 -9.97 24.71
N THR A 308 3.41 -9.94 24.42
CA THR A 308 2.36 -10.41 25.34
C THR A 308 2.51 -11.91 25.60
N THR A 309 2.85 -12.70 24.60
CA THR A 309 3.03 -14.15 24.74
C THR A 309 4.30 -14.50 25.52
N THR A 310 5.35 -13.68 25.41
CA THR A 310 6.63 -13.92 26.10
C THR A 310 6.56 -13.55 27.58
N THR A 311 5.61 -12.71 28.00
CA THR A 311 5.47 -12.23 29.38
C THR A 311 4.59 -13.13 30.26
N ILE A 312 3.91 -14.12 29.71
CA ILE A 312 3.14 -15.11 30.50
C ILE A 312 4.08 -16.27 30.77
N PRO A 313 4.61 -16.46 32.02
CA PRO A 313 5.36 -17.66 32.33
C PRO A 313 4.42 -18.87 32.22
N ASP A 314 4.91 -19.94 31.61
CA ASP A 314 4.21 -21.24 31.58
C ASP A 314 3.86 -21.63 33.03
N SER A 315 2.56 -21.59 33.34
CA SER A 315 1.99 -21.96 34.64
C SER A 315 1.76 -23.48 34.72
#